data_00c291f44582b52e91587ac803d2a1d6
#
_entry.id   00c291f44582b52e91587ac803d2a1d6
#
_cell.length_a   1.000
_cell.length_b   1.000
_cell.length_c   1.000
_cell.angle_alpha   90.00
_cell.angle_beta   90.00
_cell.angle_gamma   90.00
#
_symmetry.space_group_name_H-M   'P 1'
#
loop_
_entity.id
_entity.type
_entity.pdbx_description
1 polymer ?
#
loop_
_entity_poly.entity_id
_entity_poly.type
_entity_poly.pdbx_seq_one_letter_code
_entity_poly.pdbx_strand_id
1 'polypeptide(L)'
;MNLALPNRSRRAAGSAAAALAAALAVLAAALALAAPAGAKPIAAYPSPGSVYASPTTNIALSGVTRASVGRIMVRGSRSGFHRGRIEAWAGPVGVSFIPSRPFAPLEKVTVTSRSHPFYGTGGSRSYSFKTGEFLPENLGADPFSPAKGQTPRASQTYKTLRLKVPKIVVHANEPGKSNGKIFYAPRTSGPTILDADGNLVWYRPGLRITDFRAQVYNGHRILTWWRRDTFGKRVTSKFEMANRHYKVFRRFGGGNGFTGDPHEFNLTSRGTAFVTAYKTAVVDLSRFGGPRRAFLLDYIGQEIDIKTGLVVWEWHPLGNLPMNRTYLPIPRRNTRPFDWFHMNSINDDNDGNVLISARHTQALYKINRKTGRIMWQIGGKGGDFKLGKGVRFGFQHDLIRQKNGTLTIFDNGAGGVHGKVNRFSSAKVLRVNAKRRRVTLVRAYRDPRNVISNSQGNTDVQANGNIFVGWGDRNACTEFAPDGRVLFDFTFAARTVSYRCFKRPWSGAPTTPVAVKSERESDGSQVWMSWNGDTRVAEWRVLAGTAPGKLVEITTVPRDGFESTATLDQAFKYYRAVGLSAGGKLLGRSELNRLGRLTD
;
A
#
# COMPACT_ATOMS: atom_id res chain seq x y z
N MET A 1 -22.82 -18.06 -95.32
CA MET A 1 -23.94 -18.33 -94.43
C MET A 1 -23.43 -19.22 -93.29
N ASN A 2 -22.97 -18.64 -92.25
CA ASN A 2 -22.53 -19.38 -91.04
C ASN A 2 -22.95 -18.60 -89.82
N LEU A 3 -23.91 -19.13 -89.08
CA LEU A 3 -24.45 -18.63 -87.84
C LEU A 3 -23.55 -19.03 -86.68
N ALA A 4 -23.03 -18.10 -85.93
CA ALA A 4 -22.30 -18.28 -84.68
C ALA A 4 -23.28 -18.30 -83.51
N LEU A 5 -23.23 -19.33 -82.63
CA LEU A 5 -23.94 -19.47 -81.39
C LEU A 5 -23.13 -18.83 -80.26
N PRO A 6 -23.73 -18.12 -79.28
CA PRO A 6 -22.98 -17.53 -78.19
C PRO A 6 -22.75 -18.48 -77.00
N ASN A 7 -21.58 -18.44 -76.46
CA ASN A 7 -21.08 -19.20 -75.31
C ASN A 7 -21.62 -18.62 -73.99
N ARG A 8 -22.62 -19.27 -73.39
CA ARG A 8 -23.13 -18.97 -72.04
C ARG A 8 -22.89 -20.16 -71.14
N SER A 9 -21.75 -20.19 -70.41
CA SER A 9 -21.63 -21.10 -69.25
C SER A 9 -20.35 -20.92 -68.43
N ARG A 10 -20.01 -19.68 -67.99
CA ARG A 10 -18.93 -19.52 -67.02
C ARG A 10 -19.17 -18.42 -65.95
N ARG A 11 -20.39 -17.92 -65.76
CA ARG A 11 -20.66 -16.94 -64.69
C ARG A 11 -21.54 -17.43 -63.53
N ALA A 12 -22.03 -18.65 -63.51
CA ALA A 12 -22.90 -19.16 -62.46
C ALA A 12 -22.20 -19.90 -61.31
N ALA A 13 -20.93 -20.34 -61.49
CA ALA A 13 -20.21 -21.11 -60.48
C ALA A 13 -19.50 -20.22 -59.40
N GLY A 14 -19.22 -18.94 -59.70
CA GLY A 14 -18.54 -18.04 -58.75
C GLY A 14 -19.44 -17.42 -57.69
N SER A 15 -20.73 -17.23 -58.00
CA SER A 15 -21.69 -16.60 -57.06
C SER A 15 -22.23 -17.56 -55.99
N ALA A 16 -22.32 -18.87 -56.29
CA ALA A 16 -22.77 -19.86 -55.32
C ALA A 16 -21.70 -20.18 -54.25
N ALA A 17 -20.43 -20.21 -54.65
CA ALA A 17 -19.33 -20.41 -53.67
C ALA A 17 -19.11 -19.22 -52.74
N ALA A 18 -19.29 -17.97 -53.24
CA ALA A 18 -19.21 -16.78 -52.41
C ALA A 18 -20.42 -16.65 -51.46
N ALA A 19 -21.62 -17.04 -51.91
CA ALA A 19 -22.81 -17.07 -51.05
C ALA A 19 -22.74 -18.17 -49.98
N LEU A 20 -22.16 -19.34 -50.30
CA LEU A 20 -21.97 -20.41 -49.32
C LEU A 20 -20.89 -20.08 -48.30
N ALA A 21 -19.80 -19.40 -48.70
CA ALA A 21 -18.77 -18.91 -47.77
C ALA A 21 -19.29 -17.78 -46.87
N ALA A 22 -20.14 -16.89 -47.37
CA ALA A 22 -20.80 -15.85 -46.59
C ALA A 22 -21.85 -16.46 -45.65
N ALA A 23 -22.62 -17.43 -46.04
CA ALA A 23 -23.59 -18.15 -45.23
C ALA A 23 -22.90 -19.00 -44.14
N LEU A 24 -21.76 -19.64 -44.43
CA LEU A 24 -20.93 -20.35 -43.43
C LEU A 24 -20.25 -19.40 -42.47
N ALA A 25 -19.83 -18.20 -42.91
CA ALA A 25 -19.30 -17.16 -42.04
C ALA A 25 -20.37 -16.54 -41.11
N VAL A 26 -21.60 -16.38 -41.63
CA VAL A 26 -22.77 -15.90 -40.84
C VAL A 26 -23.28 -17.01 -39.90
N LEU A 27 -23.25 -18.30 -40.32
CA LEU A 27 -23.58 -19.44 -39.44
C LEU A 27 -22.48 -19.68 -38.38
N ALA A 28 -21.21 -19.44 -38.69
CA ALA A 28 -20.12 -19.46 -37.71
C ALA A 28 -20.16 -18.25 -36.75
N ALA A 29 -20.70 -17.11 -37.18
CA ALA A 29 -20.96 -15.95 -36.33
C ALA A 29 -22.28 -16.09 -35.54
N ALA A 30 -23.30 -16.81 -36.06
CA ALA A 30 -24.56 -17.10 -35.37
C ALA A 30 -24.49 -18.30 -34.40
N LEU A 31 -23.47 -19.13 -34.52
CA LEU A 31 -23.02 -20.03 -33.43
C LEU A 31 -22.24 -19.29 -32.30
N ALA A 32 -22.29 -17.96 -32.28
CA ALA A 32 -22.02 -17.14 -31.10
C ALA A 32 -23.04 -17.55 -30.02
N LEU A 33 -22.65 -18.52 -29.28
CA LEU A 33 -23.14 -19.18 -28.09
C LEU A 33 -24.21 -18.34 -27.37
N ALA A 34 -25.49 -18.60 -27.63
CA ALA A 34 -26.57 -18.15 -26.76
C ALA A 34 -26.24 -18.59 -25.32
N ALA A 35 -26.17 -17.65 -24.39
CA ALA A 35 -25.97 -17.99 -23.00
C ALA A 35 -27.11 -18.92 -22.55
N PRO A 36 -26.87 -19.98 -21.79
CA PRO A 36 -27.98 -20.62 -21.08
C PRO A 36 -28.70 -19.50 -20.34
N ALA A 37 -30.02 -19.40 -20.56
CA ALA A 37 -30.85 -18.38 -19.93
C ALA A 37 -30.56 -18.39 -18.42
N GLY A 38 -29.97 -17.28 -17.88
CA GLY A 38 -29.66 -17.13 -16.47
C GLY A 38 -28.21 -17.04 -16.03
N ALA A 39 -27.20 -17.19 -16.91
CA ALA A 39 -25.80 -17.06 -16.50
C ALA A 39 -25.47 -15.59 -16.14
N LYS A 40 -25.10 -15.34 -14.87
CA LYS A 40 -24.73 -14.00 -14.39
C LYS A 40 -23.43 -13.52 -15.03
N PRO A 41 -23.33 -12.22 -15.39
CA PRO A 41 -22.07 -11.63 -15.86
C PRO A 41 -20.98 -11.75 -14.81
N ILE A 42 -19.73 -11.98 -15.28
CA ILE A 42 -18.54 -12.01 -14.43
C ILE A 42 -17.65 -10.80 -14.71
N ALA A 43 -16.97 -10.32 -13.67
CA ALA A 43 -15.96 -9.29 -13.83
C ALA A 43 -14.65 -9.92 -14.26
N ALA A 44 -13.98 -9.29 -15.23
CA ALA A 44 -12.70 -9.73 -15.73
C ALA A 44 -11.64 -8.64 -15.58
N TYR A 45 -10.42 -9.06 -15.30
CA TYR A 45 -9.23 -8.25 -15.46
C TYR A 45 -8.22 -9.03 -16.32
N PRO A 46 -7.54 -8.39 -17.30
CA PRO A 46 -7.75 -7.01 -17.77
C PRO A 46 -9.18 -6.73 -18.18
N SER A 47 -9.68 -5.54 -17.84
CA SER A 47 -11.08 -5.17 -18.13
C SER A 47 -11.37 -5.08 -19.64
N PRO A 48 -12.59 -5.34 -20.09
CA PRO A 48 -12.97 -5.16 -21.50
C PRO A 48 -12.60 -3.78 -22.04
N GLY A 49 -11.89 -3.74 -23.16
CA GLY A 49 -11.44 -2.52 -23.81
C GLY A 49 -10.23 -1.83 -23.17
N SER A 50 -9.68 -2.36 -22.08
CA SER A 50 -8.47 -1.79 -21.48
C SER A 50 -7.27 -1.86 -22.44
N VAL A 51 -6.38 -0.88 -22.31
CA VAL A 51 -5.10 -0.79 -23.00
C VAL A 51 -3.97 -0.78 -21.96
N TYR A 52 -2.75 -1.09 -22.34
CA TYR A 52 -1.58 -1.16 -21.45
C TYR A 52 -1.60 -2.29 -20.42
N ALA A 53 -2.36 -3.37 -20.61
CA ALA A 53 -2.18 -4.57 -19.80
C ALA A 53 -0.75 -5.12 -19.95
N SER A 54 -0.20 -5.71 -18.89
CA SER A 54 1.13 -6.34 -18.97
C SER A 54 1.13 -7.49 -19.97
N PRO A 55 2.19 -7.68 -20.78
CA PRO A 55 2.38 -8.91 -21.55
C PRO A 55 2.42 -10.17 -20.70
N THR A 56 2.72 -10.08 -19.41
CA THR A 56 2.74 -11.20 -18.45
C THR A 56 1.49 -11.28 -17.57
N THR A 57 0.41 -10.58 -17.94
CA THR A 57 -0.82 -10.56 -17.14
C THR A 57 -1.50 -11.93 -17.08
N ASN A 58 -2.05 -12.28 -15.91
CA ASN A 58 -3.07 -13.31 -15.80
C ASN A 58 -4.44 -12.75 -16.18
N ILE A 59 -5.39 -13.62 -16.53
CA ILE A 59 -6.79 -13.24 -16.75
C ILE A 59 -7.55 -13.57 -15.47
N ALA A 60 -7.83 -12.56 -14.65
CA ALA A 60 -8.59 -12.70 -13.41
C ALA A 60 -10.09 -12.69 -13.70
N LEU A 61 -10.84 -13.63 -13.14
CA LEU A 61 -12.28 -13.81 -13.34
C LEU A 61 -12.96 -13.87 -11.96
N SER A 62 -13.69 -12.82 -11.61
CA SER A 62 -14.30 -12.66 -10.30
C SER A 62 -15.75 -13.15 -10.28
N GLY A 63 -16.16 -13.81 -9.18
CA GLY A 63 -17.53 -14.29 -8.97
C GLY A 63 -17.79 -15.70 -9.50
N VAL A 64 -16.75 -16.43 -9.92
CA VAL A 64 -16.84 -17.82 -10.40
C VAL A 64 -15.85 -18.71 -9.66
N THR A 65 -16.21 -19.99 -9.55
CA THR A 65 -15.32 -21.04 -9.01
C THR A 65 -14.63 -21.80 -10.15
N ARG A 66 -13.64 -22.62 -9.82
CA ARG A 66 -13.00 -23.51 -10.79
C ARG A 66 -13.99 -24.48 -11.45
N ALA A 67 -15.02 -24.93 -10.72
CA ALA A 67 -16.05 -25.81 -11.24
C ALA A 67 -17.03 -25.09 -12.18
N SER A 68 -17.36 -23.82 -11.91
CA SER A 68 -18.38 -23.06 -12.65
C SER A 68 -17.83 -22.20 -13.81
N VAL A 69 -16.52 -21.91 -13.85
CA VAL A 69 -15.92 -20.99 -14.85
C VAL A 69 -16.05 -21.52 -16.29
N GLY A 70 -16.12 -22.84 -16.48
CA GLY A 70 -16.14 -23.47 -17.79
C GLY A 70 -14.85 -23.27 -18.59
N ARG A 71 -14.91 -23.47 -19.89
CA ARG A 71 -13.76 -23.32 -20.78
C ARG A 71 -13.52 -21.84 -21.09
N ILE A 72 -12.29 -21.38 -20.83
CA ILE A 72 -11.78 -20.07 -21.23
C ILE A 72 -10.81 -20.24 -22.39
N MET A 73 -11.02 -19.47 -23.45
CA MET A 73 -10.14 -19.42 -24.63
C MET A 73 -9.50 -18.03 -24.70
N VAL A 74 -8.19 -18.00 -24.88
CA VAL A 74 -7.40 -16.76 -24.95
C VAL A 74 -6.57 -16.76 -26.22
N ARG A 75 -6.70 -15.70 -27.03
CA ARG A 75 -5.99 -15.54 -28.30
C ARG A 75 -5.41 -14.15 -28.44
N GLY A 76 -4.11 -14.07 -28.59
CA GLY A 76 -3.41 -12.87 -29.04
C GLY A 76 -3.46 -12.72 -30.56
N SER A 77 -3.60 -11.50 -31.06
CA SER A 77 -3.64 -11.24 -32.51
C SER A 77 -2.33 -11.55 -33.23
N ARG A 78 -1.22 -11.54 -32.49
CA ARG A 78 0.14 -11.84 -32.99
C ARG A 78 0.70 -13.12 -32.41
N SER A 79 0.47 -13.36 -31.11
CA SER A 79 0.99 -14.53 -30.40
C SER A 79 0.13 -15.79 -30.57
N GLY A 80 -1.08 -15.68 -31.17
CA GLY A 80 -1.95 -16.82 -31.40
C GLY A 80 -2.68 -17.33 -30.16
N PHE A 81 -3.08 -18.60 -30.15
CA PHE A 81 -3.76 -19.21 -29.00
C PHE A 81 -2.79 -19.45 -27.83
N HIS A 82 -3.28 -19.13 -26.63
CA HIS A 82 -2.56 -19.37 -25.40
C HIS A 82 -3.15 -20.55 -24.64
N ARG A 83 -2.33 -21.55 -24.38
CA ARG A 83 -2.58 -22.56 -23.35
C ARG A 83 -2.33 -21.92 -21.99
N GLY A 84 -2.95 -22.46 -20.95
CA GLY A 84 -2.77 -21.97 -19.57
C GLY A 84 -3.45 -22.89 -18.58
N ARG A 85 -3.32 -22.56 -17.29
CA ARG A 85 -3.99 -23.25 -16.20
C ARG A 85 -4.97 -22.32 -15.50
N ILE A 86 -6.02 -22.90 -14.93
CA ILE A 86 -6.97 -22.20 -14.06
C ILE A 86 -6.54 -22.43 -12.60
N GLU A 87 -6.38 -21.35 -11.86
CA GLU A 87 -6.03 -21.36 -10.45
C GLU A 87 -7.05 -20.56 -9.64
N ALA A 88 -7.60 -21.19 -8.58
CA ALA A 88 -8.57 -20.55 -7.70
C ALA A 88 -7.87 -19.58 -6.75
N TRP A 89 -8.53 -18.46 -6.44
CA TRP A 89 -8.08 -17.54 -5.40
C TRP A 89 -8.34 -18.14 -4.01
N ALA A 90 -7.55 -17.74 -3.04
CA ALA A 90 -7.72 -18.20 -1.67
C ALA A 90 -8.59 -17.24 -0.83
N GLY A 91 -8.69 -15.98 -1.23
CA GLY A 91 -9.48 -14.95 -0.58
C GLY A 91 -10.88 -14.81 -1.19
N PRO A 92 -11.13 -13.88 -2.12
CA PRO A 92 -12.45 -13.68 -2.73
C PRO A 92 -12.81 -14.83 -3.67
N VAL A 93 -14.10 -14.99 -3.96
CA VAL A 93 -14.54 -15.98 -4.96
C VAL A 93 -14.10 -15.55 -6.35
N GLY A 94 -13.24 -16.35 -6.96
CA GLY A 94 -12.72 -16.11 -8.30
C GLY A 94 -11.62 -17.08 -8.70
N VAL A 95 -11.24 -16.99 -9.97
CA VAL A 95 -10.16 -17.79 -10.55
C VAL A 95 -9.30 -16.93 -11.47
N SER A 96 -8.07 -17.35 -11.71
CA SER A 96 -7.19 -16.78 -12.74
C SER A 96 -6.88 -17.82 -13.80
N PHE A 97 -7.04 -17.45 -15.08
CA PHE A 97 -6.37 -18.15 -16.16
C PHE A 97 -4.94 -17.60 -16.27
N ILE A 98 -3.96 -18.45 -16.12
CA ILE A 98 -2.54 -18.11 -16.15
C ILE A 98 -1.97 -18.63 -17.47
N PRO A 99 -1.66 -17.74 -18.45
CA PRO A 99 -1.07 -18.14 -19.73
C PRO A 99 0.28 -18.83 -19.51
N SER A 100 0.56 -19.88 -20.28
CA SER A 100 1.84 -20.61 -20.22
C SER A 100 3.02 -19.86 -20.83
N ARG A 101 2.75 -18.82 -21.63
CA ARG A 101 3.72 -17.90 -22.21
C ARG A 101 3.18 -16.48 -22.25
N PRO A 102 4.04 -15.45 -22.22
CA PRO A 102 3.62 -14.06 -22.35
C PRO A 102 2.90 -13.76 -23.67
N PHE A 103 2.07 -12.72 -23.65
CA PHE A 103 1.54 -12.07 -24.84
C PHE A 103 2.63 -11.24 -25.53
N ALA A 104 2.44 -10.95 -26.83
CA ALA A 104 3.31 -9.99 -27.50
C ALA A 104 2.99 -8.55 -27.01
N PRO A 105 3.97 -7.63 -26.94
CA PRO A 105 3.70 -6.22 -26.69
C PRO A 105 2.78 -5.62 -27.76
N LEU A 106 1.92 -4.67 -27.40
CA LEU A 106 1.03 -3.91 -28.29
C LEU A 106 0.04 -4.78 -29.11
N GLU A 107 -0.27 -5.99 -28.65
CA GLU A 107 -1.26 -6.83 -29.34
C GLU A 107 -2.65 -6.74 -28.72
N LYS A 108 -3.65 -7.03 -29.56
CA LYS A 108 -5.02 -7.24 -29.10
C LYS A 108 -5.16 -8.70 -28.64
N VAL A 109 -5.59 -8.87 -27.39
CA VAL A 109 -5.90 -10.19 -26.82
C VAL A 109 -7.41 -10.33 -26.69
N THR A 110 -7.95 -11.43 -27.19
CA THR A 110 -9.37 -11.78 -27.10
C THR A 110 -9.54 -12.92 -26.10
N VAL A 111 -10.47 -12.72 -25.15
CA VAL A 111 -10.85 -13.70 -24.14
C VAL A 111 -12.29 -14.12 -24.38
N THR A 112 -12.54 -15.42 -24.48
CA THR A 112 -13.88 -15.98 -24.70
C THR A 112 -14.21 -17.00 -23.61
N SER A 113 -15.37 -16.87 -23.00
CA SER A 113 -15.93 -17.80 -22.03
C SER A 113 -17.06 -18.62 -22.68
N ARG A 114 -17.10 -19.93 -22.45
CA ARG A 114 -18.26 -20.72 -22.86
C ARG A 114 -19.48 -20.53 -21.96
N SER A 115 -19.28 -20.21 -20.70
CA SER A 115 -20.32 -20.27 -19.66
C SER A 115 -20.88 -18.91 -19.25
N HIS A 116 -20.08 -17.84 -19.24
CA HIS A 116 -20.45 -16.56 -18.64
C HIS A 116 -20.25 -15.39 -19.59
N PRO A 117 -21.21 -14.44 -19.65
CA PRO A 117 -20.97 -13.13 -20.24
C PRO A 117 -20.06 -12.29 -19.33
N PHE A 118 -19.48 -11.22 -19.86
CA PHE A 118 -18.61 -10.33 -19.12
C PHE A 118 -19.29 -8.99 -18.80
N TYR A 119 -19.02 -8.42 -17.62
CA TYR A 119 -19.43 -7.06 -17.32
C TYR A 119 -18.83 -6.07 -18.32
N GLY A 120 -19.62 -5.06 -18.72
CA GLY A 120 -19.18 -4.01 -19.64
C GLY A 120 -19.17 -4.38 -21.13
N THR A 121 -19.70 -5.54 -21.51
CA THR A 121 -19.72 -6.04 -22.90
C THR A 121 -21.13 -6.10 -23.54
N GLY A 122 -22.17 -5.61 -22.82
CA GLY A 122 -23.57 -5.75 -23.32
C GLY A 122 -24.06 -7.20 -23.35
N GLY A 123 -23.54 -8.08 -22.47
CA GLY A 123 -23.94 -9.49 -22.43
C GLY A 123 -23.08 -10.43 -23.27
N SER A 124 -22.05 -9.93 -23.96
CA SER A 124 -21.15 -10.77 -24.77
C SER A 124 -20.32 -11.71 -23.87
N ARG A 125 -20.11 -12.92 -24.35
CA ARG A 125 -19.19 -13.92 -23.79
C ARG A 125 -17.76 -13.78 -24.27
N SER A 126 -17.48 -12.75 -25.06
CA SER A 126 -16.15 -12.43 -25.55
C SER A 126 -15.83 -10.96 -25.34
N TYR A 127 -14.60 -10.67 -24.96
CA TYR A 127 -14.09 -9.32 -24.90
C TYR A 127 -12.64 -9.27 -25.36
N SER A 128 -12.12 -8.07 -25.55
CA SER A 128 -10.71 -7.89 -25.85
C SER A 128 -10.10 -6.77 -25.03
N PHE A 129 -8.78 -6.86 -24.82
CA PHE A 129 -7.91 -5.83 -24.27
C PHE A 129 -6.65 -5.71 -25.14
N LYS A 130 -5.83 -4.68 -24.91
CA LYS A 130 -4.52 -4.51 -25.54
C LYS A 130 -3.41 -4.56 -24.50
N THR A 131 -2.31 -5.23 -24.84
CA THR A 131 -1.07 -5.17 -24.06
C THR A 131 -0.34 -3.86 -24.30
N GLY A 132 0.42 -3.39 -23.30
CA GLY A 132 1.33 -2.26 -23.44
C GLY A 132 2.72 -2.68 -23.88
N GLU A 133 3.54 -1.70 -24.26
CA GLU A 133 4.99 -1.84 -24.39
C GLU A 133 5.63 -1.29 -23.11
N PHE A 134 6.43 -2.14 -22.44
CA PHE A 134 7.13 -1.79 -21.21
C PHE A 134 8.62 -2.06 -21.34
N LEU A 135 9.44 -1.22 -20.75
CA LEU A 135 10.88 -1.46 -20.69
C LEU A 135 11.18 -2.67 -19.79
N PRO A 136 12.19 -3.48 -20.14
CA PRO A 136 12.59 -4.66 -19.35
C PRO A 136 13.00 -4.28 -17.92
N GLU A 137 13.70 -3.18 -17.77
CA GLU A 137 14.14 -2.63 -16.50
C GLU A 137 13.37 -1.36 -16.16
N ASN A 138 13.15 -1.15 -14.85
CA ASN A 138 12.63 0.13 -14.38
C ASN A 138 13.76 1.16 -14.44
N LEU A 139 13.84 1.92 -15.53
CA LEU A 139 14.74 3.05 -15.69
C LEU A 139 14.33 4.26 -14.82
N GLY A 140 13.32 4.11 -13.99
CA GLY A 140 12.87 5.15 -13.08
C GLY A 140 13.92 5.47 -12.05
N ALA A 141 14.22 6.76 -11.85
CA ALA A 141 14.81 7.20 -10.62
C ALA A 141 13.93 6.68 -9.48
N ASP A 142 14.55 6.03 -8.50
CA ASP A 142 13.87 5.67 -7.26
C ASP A 142 13.20 6.94 -6.69
N PRO A 143 11.86 7.04 -6.68
CA PRO A 143 11.18 8.20 -6.11
C PRO A 143 11.49 8.37 -4.61
N PHE A 144 12.12 7.37 -4.01
CA PHE A 144 12.51 7.29 -2.61
C PHE A 144 14.03 7.21 -2.40
N SER A 145 14.84 7.60 -3.38
CA SER A 145 16.26 7.83 -3.11
C SER A 145 16.39 8.70 -1.87
N PRO A 146 17.08 8.23 -0.81
CA PRO A 146 17.25 9.06 0.38
C PRO A 146 17.99 10.32 -0.05
N ALA A 147 17.49 11.47 0.39
CA ALA A 147 18.27 12.71 0.27
C ALA A 147 19.61 12.47 0.94
N LYS A 148 20.71 12.67 0.20
CA LYS A 148 22.07 12.48 0.72
C LYS A 148 22.25 13.27 2.02
N GLY A 149 22.78 12.64 3.06
CA GLY A 149 23.23 13.31 4.28
C GLY A 149 22.21 13.48 5.41
N GLN A 150 21.11 12.73 5.43
CA GLN A 150 20.15 12.77 6.54
C GLN A 150 20.51 11.75 7.63
N THR A 151 21.43 12.12 8.52
CA THR A 151 21.68 11.37 9.76
C THR A 151 20.85 11.98 10.90
N PRO A 152 20.20 11.18 11.78
CA PRO A 152 19.56 11.71 12.96
C PRO A 152 20.57 12.46 13.83
N ARG A 153 20.32 13.74 14.10
CA ARG A 153 21.23 14.57 14.94
C ARG A 153 21.07 14.31 16.44
N ALA A 154 19.91 13.79 16.86
CA ALA A 154 19.64 13.46 18.26
C ALA A 154 19.27 11.99 18.40
N SER A 155 19.94 11.31 19.30
CA SER A 155 19.67 9.93 19.69
C SER A 155 19.63 9.80 21.20
N GLN A 156 18.90 8.79 21.68
CA GLN A 156 18.92 8.35 23.07
C GLN A 156 19.54 6.96 23.14
N THR A 157 20.15 6.66 24.26
CA THR A 157 20.77 5.37 24.55
C THR A 157 20.10 4.75 25.78
N TYR A 158 20.13 3.45 25.85
CA TYR A 158 19.66 2.66 26.98
C TYR A 158 20.80 1.73 27.43
N LYS A 159 20.87 1.42 28.70
CA LYS A 159 21.89 0.51 29.25
C LYS A 159 21.75 -0.91 28.71
N THR A 160 20.49 -1.36 28.52
CA THR A 160 20.16 -2.70 28.06
C THR A 160 20.09 -2.84 26.53
N LEU A 161 20.04 -1.75 25.79
CA LEU A 161 19.92 -1.75 24.32
C LEU A 161 21.16 -1.09 23.70
N ARG A 162 22.05 -1.88 23.12
CA ARG A 162 23.30 -1.40 22.47
C ARG A 162 23.03 -0.70 21.12
N LEU A 163 21.96 0.09 21.03
CA LEU A 163 21.55 0.80 19.82
C LEU A 163 21.25 2.27 20.14
N LYS A 164 21.66 3.15 19.24
CA LYS A 164 21.25 4.56 19.27
C LYS A 164 19.84 4.67 18.70
N VAL A 165 18.86 4.94 19.54
CA VAL A 165 17.46 5.14 19.15
C VAL A 165 17.24 6.59 18.80
N PRO A 166 16.57 6.95 17.69
CA PRO A 166 16.24 8.33 17.38
C PRO A 166 15.40 8.94 18.51
N LYS A 167 15.84 10.10 19.03
CA LYS A 167 15.12 10.84 20.08
C LYS A 167 13.91 11.54 19.47
N ILE A 168 12.78 11.50 20.16
CA ILE A 168 11.60 12.34 19.89
C ILE A 168 11.55 13.49 20.89
N VAL A 169 10.83 14.55 20.52
CA VAL A 169 10.47 15.66 21.41
C VAL A 169 8.95 15.74 21.43
N VAL A 170 8.36 15.52 22.59
CA VAL A 170 6.93 15.66 22.84
C VAL A 170 6.63 17.12 23.16
N HIS A 171 5.70 17.73 22.44
CA HIS A 171 5.29 19.13 22.58
C HIS A 171 3.93 19.27 23.25
N ALA A 172 3.08 18.25 23.17
CA ALA A 172 1.80 18.16 23.85
C ALA A 172 1.49 16.72 24.25
N ASN A 173 0.93 16.50 25.43
CA ASN A 173 0.53 15.20 25.97
C ASN A 173 -0.67 15.35 26.90
N GLU A 174 -1.86 15.54 26.30
CA GLU A 174 -3.08 15.91 26.97
C GLU A 174 -4.01 14.73 27.23
N PRO A 175 -4.89 14.79 28.21
CA PRO A 175 -5.96 13.83 28.42
C PRO A 175 -6.90 13.74 27.23
N GLY A 176 -7.48 12.53 26.99
CA GLY A 176 -8.42 12.28 25.89
C GLY A 176 -7.75 11.79 24.61
N LYS A 177 -6.42 11.68 24.57
CA LYS A 177 -5.74 10.99 23.47
C LYS A 177 -6.09 9.50 23.41
N SER A 178 -5.98 8.87 22.23
CA SER A 178 -6.20 7.44 22.06
C SER A 178 -5.06 6.60 22.65
N ASN A 179 -5.38 5.38 23.11
CA ASN A 179 -4.40 4.46 23.74
C ASN A 179 -3.64 3.59 22.72
N GLY A 180 -3.73 3.89 21.41
CA GLY A 180 -3.00 3.16 20.37
C GLY A 180 -1.49 3.33 20.49
N LYS A 181 -0.74 2.33 20.01
CA LYS A 181 0.70 2.47 19.79
C LYS A 181 0.94 3.28 18.52
N ILE A 182 2.03 4.05 18.47
CA ILE A 182 2.40 4.91 17.34
C ILE A 182 3.43 4.20 16.49
N PHE A 183 3.17 4.10 15.18
CA PHE A 183 4.01 3.45 14.19
C PHE A 183 4.57 4.48 13.23
N TYR A 184 5.88 4.58 13.13
CA TYR A 184 6.55 5.40 12.12
C TYR A 184 7.89 4.78 11.72
N ALA A 185 8.37 5.10 10.53
CA ALA A 185 9.59 4.52 9.99
C ALA A 185 10.46 5.61 9.34
N PRO A 186 11.26 6.34 10.12
CA PRO A 186 12.21 7.29 9.56
C PRO A 186 13.21 6.57 8.65
N ARG A 187 13.36 7.09 7.43
CA ARG A 187 14.15 6.44 6.36
C ARG A 187 15.60 6.11 6.73
N THR A 188 16.18 6.91 7.62
CA THR A 188 17.60 6.81 7.98
C THR A 188 17.85 5.98 9.22
N SER A 189 16.82 5.77 10.06
CA SER A 189 16.97 5.10 11.34
C SER A 189 16.27 3.74 11.42
N GLY A 190 15.14 3.57 10.75
CA GLY A 190 14.36 2.34 10.75
C GLY A 190 13.04 2.43 11.51
N PRO A 191 12.22 1.38 11.45
CA PRO A 191 10.89 1.37 12.06
C PRO A 191 10.96 1.46 13.58
N THR A 192 10.03 2.24 14.12
CA THR A 192 9.89 2.52 15.54
C THR A 192 8.44 2.40 15.96
N ILE A 193 8.19 1.79 17.10
CA ILE A 193 6.88 1.78 17.77
C ILE A 193 7.04 2.51 19.10
N LEU A 194 6.17 3.50 19.34
CA LEU A 194 6.03 4.19 20.62
C LEU A 194 4.72 3.80 21.29
N ASP A 195 4.62 4.02 22.60
CA ASP A 195 3.34 3.96 23.29
C ASP A 195 2.53 5.26 23.07
N ALA A 196 1.41 5.40 23.77
CA ALA A 196 0.52 6.55 23.63
C ALA A 196 1.13 7.84 24.17
N ASP A 197 2.15 7.75 25.04
CA ASP A 197 2.86 8.85 25.70
C ASP A 197 4.18 9.19 25.02
N GLY A 198 4.56 8.44 23.99
CA GLY A 198 5.79 8.66 23.22
C GLY A 198 6.99 7.86 23.72
N ASN A 199 6.84 6.98 24.72
CA ASN A 199 7.92 6.11 25.15
C ASN A 199 8.19 5.01 24.12
N LEU A 200 9.46 4.62 23.98
CA LEU A 200 9.85 3.54 23.10
C LEU A 200 9.17 2.23 23.50
N VAL A 201 8.65 1.50 22.51
CA VAL A 201 8.17 0.12 22.65
C VAL A 201 9.04 -0.84 21.87
N TRP A 202 9.35 -0.48 20.63
CA TRP A 202 10.15 -1.32 19.75
C TRP A 202 10.93 -0.50 18.74
N TYR A 203 12.15 -0.93 18.47
CA TYR A 203 13.03 -0.32 17.48
C TYR A 203 13.86 -1.37 16.75
N ARG A 204 13.98 -1.22 15.44
CA ARG A 204 14.83 -2.06 14.59
C ARG A 204 15.63 -1.21 13.61
N PRO A 205 16.93 -0.98 13.86
CA PRO A 205 17.77 -0.16 12.98
C PRO A 205 18.05 -0.83 11.65
N GLY A 206 18.46 -0.02 10.66
CA GLY A 206 18.98 -0.49 9.36
C GLY A 206 17.94 -1.06 8.41
N LEU A 207 16.67 -1.19 8.81
CA LEU A 207 15.60 -1.67 7.96
C LEU A 207 14.97 -0.51 7.18
N ARG A 208 15.26 -0.42 5.88
CA ARG A 208 14.69 0.62 5.00
C ARG A 208 13.31 0.21 4.55
N ILE A 209 12.30 0.73 5.22
CA ILE A 209 10.89 0.43 4.97
C ILE A 209 10.06 1.70 4.89
N THR A 210 8.88 1.59 4.30
CA THR A 210 7.84 2.62 4.31
C THR A 210 6.48 2.01 4.61
N ASP A 211 5.49 2.86 4.86
CA ASP A 211 4.10 2.47 5.15
C ASP A 211 4.00 1.44 6.30
N PHE A 212 4.78 1.68 7.37
CA PHE A 212 4.87 0.81 8.55
C PHE A 212 3.67 1.00 9.45
N ARG A 213 2.88 -0.06 9.66
CA ARG A 213 1.67 0.01 10.50
C ARG A 213 1.22 -1.37 11.01
N ALA A 214 0.35 -1.36 12.02
CA ALA A 214 -0.42 -2.54 12.39
C ALA A 214 -1.71 -2.62 11.59
N GLN A 215 -2.02 -3.79 11.04
CA GLN A 215 -3.24 -4.10 10.30
C GLN A 215 -3.85 -5.40 10.79
N VAL A 216 -5.07 -5.75 10.34
CA VAL A 216 -5.73 -7.01 10.67
C VAL A 216 -5.68 -7.94 9.47
N TYR A 217 -5.21 -9.17 9.69
CA TYR A 217 -5.22 -10.26 8.71
C TYR A 217 -5.73 -11.53 9.37
N ASN A 218 -6.78 -12.13 8.80
CA ASN A 218 -7.44 -13.33 9.36
C ASN A 218 -7.77 -13.20 10.85
N GLY A 219 -8.31 -12.05 11.27
CA GLY A 219 -8.67 -11.77 12.67
C GLY A 219 -7.51 -11.40 13.60
N HIS A 220 -6.26 -11.52 13.16
CA HIS A 220 -5.08 -11.22 13.95
C HIS A 220 -4.47 -9.88 13.59
N ARG A 221 -3.99 -9.13 14.60
CA ARG A 221 -3.16 -7.93 14.34
C ARG A 221 -1.76 -8.36 13.95
N ILE A 222 -1.29 -7.78 12.86
CA ILE A 222 0.05 -8.02 12.30
C ILE A 222 0.70 -6.70 11.94
N LEU A 223 1.99 -6.69 11.79
CA LEU A 223 2.75 -5.56 11.22
C LEU A 223 2.89 -5.73 9.72
N THR A 224 2.77 -4.63 9.01
CA THR A 224 2.96 -4.58 7.56
C THR A 224 3.85 -3.42 7.17
N TRP A 225 4.63 -3.61 6.11
CA TRP A 225 5.47 -2.57 5.52
C TRP A 225 5.87 -2.93 4.10
N TRP A 226 6.18 -1.93 3.31
CA TRP A 226 6.93 -2.09 2.08
C TRP A 226 8.42 -2.02 2.38
N ARG A 227 9.21 -2.92 1.78
CA ARG A 227 10.65 -2.97 1.90
C ARG A 227 11.31 -2.89 0.54
N ARG A 228 12.36 -2.08 0.47
CA ARG A 228 13.26 -2.02 -0.67
C ARG A 228 14.43 -2.96 -0.48
N ASP A 229 14.70 -3.77 -1.49
CA ASP A 229 15.91 -4.57 -1.60
C ASP A 229 16.72 -4.10 -2.83
N THR A 230 18.02 -3.95 -2.67
CA THR A 230 18.94 -3.62 -3.76
C THR A 230 19.95 -4.75 -3.92
N PHE A 231 19.99 -5.34 -5.12
CA PHE A 231 20.99 -6.32 -5.53
C PHE A 231 21.81 -5.70 -6.67
N GLY A 232 22.98 -5.14 -6.36
CA GLY A 232 23.76 -4.38 -7.32
C GLY A 232 22.98 -3.19 -7.86
N LYS A 233 22.85 -3.08 -9.20
CA LYS A 233 22.05 -2.04 -9.89
C LYS A 233 20.55 -2.34 -9.91
N ARG A 234 20.12 -3.56 -9.57
CA ARG A 234 18.72 -3.96 -9.62
C ARG A 234 18.00 -3.61 -8.32
N VAL A 235 16.96 -2.81 -8.43
CA VAL A 235 16.05 -2.50 -7.33
C VAL A 235 14.90 -3.49 -7.37
N THR A 236 14.71 -4.21 -6.27
CA THR A 236 13.52 -5.04 -6.04
C THR A 236 12.79 -4.52 -4.81
N SER A 237 11.54 -4.88 -4.67
CA SER A 237 10.74 -4.49 -3.53
C SER A 237 9.84 -5.63 -3.08
N LYS A 238 9.51 -5.64 -1.80
CA LYS A 238 8.60 -6.61 -1.20
C LYS A 238 7.63 -5.91 -0.25
N PHE A 239 6.41 -6.39 -0.25
CA PHE A 239 5.44 -6.19 0.81
C PHE A 239 5.65 -7.29 1.84
N GLU A 240 5.90 -6.93 3.09
CA GLU A 240 6.21 -7.86 4.16
C GLU A 240 5.16 -7.80 5.26
N MET A 241 4.83 -8.98 5.82
CA MET A 241 3.89 -9.14 6.92
C MET A 241 4.59 -9.85 8.07
N ALA A 242 4.55 -9.28 9.27
CA ALA A 242 5.16 -9.86 10.46
C ALA A 242 4.12 -10.07 11.58
N ASN A 243 4.30 -11.14 12.36
CA ASN A 243 3.44 -11.47 13.46
C ASN A 243 3.77 -10.67 14.74
N ARG A 244 3.02 -10.91 15.83
CA ARG A 244 3.25 -10.27 17.14
C ARG A 244 4.63 -10.57 17.76
N HIS A 245 5.36 -11.54 17.23
CA HIS A 245 6.73 -11.89 17.62
C HIS A 245 7.77 -11.16 16.77
N TYR A 246 7.35 -10.21 15.91
CA TYR A 246 8.20 -9.45 14.97
C TYR A 246 8.89 -10.33 13.92
N LYS A 247 8.40 -11.56 13.71
CA LYS A 247 8.88 -12.49 12.68
C LYS A 247 8.09 -12.32 11.39
N VAL A 248 8.79 -12.06 10.30
CA VAL A 248 8.17 -11.98 8.96
C VAL A 248 7.73 -13.39 8.54
N PHE A 249 6.45 -13.56 8.28
CA PHE A 249 5.87 -14.84 7.87
C PHE A 249 5.37 -14.84 6.42
N ARG A 250 5.23 -13.67 5.80
CA ARG A 250 4.81 -13.53 4.40
C ARG A 250 5.55 -12.40 3.70
N ARG A 251 5.91 -12.66 2.43
CA ARG A 251 6.50 -11.68 1.50
C ARG A 251 5.90 -11.88 0.13
N PHE A 252 5.58 -10.78 -0.58
CA PHE A 252 5.18 -10.80 -1.98
C PHE A 252 5.59 -9.50 -2.66
N GLY A 253 5.60 -9.48 -4.00
CA GLY A 253 5.91 -8.28 -4.79
C GLY A 253 4.67 -7.75 -5.51
N GLY A 254 4.84 -6.81 -6.41
CA GLY A 254 3.84 -6.50 -7.42
C GLY A 254 3.64 -7.70 -8.35
N GLY A 255 2.41 -7.91 -8.81
CA GLY A 255 2.06 -8.99 -9.72
C GLY A 255 2.18 -8.60 -11.20
N ASN A 256 1.93 -9.54 -12.10
CA ASN A 256 1.90 -9.32 -13.55
C ASN A 256 3.19 -8.70 -14.13
N GLY A 257 4.34 -8.88 -13.48
CA GLY A 257 5.63 -8.33 -13.90
C GLY A 257 5.84 -6.85 -13.58
N PHE A 258 5.00 -6.26 -12.72
CA PHE A 258 5.19 -4.92 -12.16
C PHE A 258 6.03 -4.95 -10.88
N THR A 259 6.70 -3.85 -10.58
CA THR A 259 7.46 -3.68 -9.33
C THR A 259 6.58 -3.05 -8.27
N GLY A 260 6.53 -3.63 -7.08
CA GLY A 260 5.80 -3.06 -5.94
C GLY A 260 6.33 -1.68 -5.57
N ASP A 261 5.41 -0.77 -5.30
CA ASP A 261 5.67 0.65 -5.03
C ASP A 261 5.40 0.96 -3.54
N PRO A 262 6.13 1.87 -2.90
CA PRO A 262 6.04 2.12 -1.46
C PRO A 262 4.81 2.91 -1.00
N HIS A 263 3.95 3.38 -1.92
CA HIS A 263 2.90 4.32 -1.56
C HIS A 263 1.72 3.70 -0.82
N GLU A 264 1.34 2.44 -1.15
CA GLU A 264 0.23 1.79 -0.45
C GLU A 264 0.44 0.30 -0.26
N PHE A 265 0.18 -0.18 0.96
CA PHE A 265 0.03 -1.57 1.32
C PHE A 265 -1.13 -1.72 2.31
N ASN A 266 -2.33 -1.90 1.80
CA ASN A 266 -3.55 -1.96 2.60
C ASN A 266 -4.22 -3.32 2.53
N LEU A 267 -4.35 -4.00 3.68
CA LEU A 267 -5.02 -5.29 3.78
C LEU A 267 -6.53 -5.12 3.68
N THR A 268 -7.19 -6.04 3.00
CA THR A 268 -8.65 -6.10 2.92
C THR A 268 -9.19 -7.23 3.80
N SER A 269 -10.48 -7.15 4.15
CA SER A 269 -11.17 -8.23 4.87
C SER A 269 -11.33 -9.52 4.03
N ARG A 270 -11.04 -9.47 2.73
CA ARG A 270 -11.16 -10.60 1.80
C ARG A 270 -9.90 -11.48 1.76
N GLY A 271 -8.88 -11.23 2.59
CA GLY A 271 -7.59 -11.94 2.53
C GLY A 271 -6.72 -11.50 1.36
N THR A 272 -6.99 -10.32 0.79
CA THR A 272 -6.21 -9.68 -0.25
C THR A 272 -5.50 -8.44 0.27
N ALA A 273 -4.61 -7.87 -0.54
CA ALA A 273 -3.98 -6.60 -0.29
C ALA A 273 -4.14 -5.66 -1.49
N PHE A 274 -4.57 -4.42 -1.25
CA PHE A 274 -4.32 -3.34 -2.19
C PHE A 274 -2.88 -2.87 -2.07
N VAL A 275 -2.23 -2.78 -3.21
CA VAL A 275 -0.87 -2.26 -3.32
C VAL A 275 -0.75 -1.34 -4.53
N THR A 276 0.15 -0.39 -4.46
CA THR A 276 0.62 0.34 -5.63
C THR A 276 1.80 -0.40 -6.26
N ALA A 277 1.89 -0.32 -7.58
CA ALA A 277 3.01 -0.86 -8.35
C ALA A 277 3.30 0.04 -9.54
N TYR A 278 4.45 -0.14 -10.19
CA TYR A 278 4.80 0.66 -11.36
C TYR A 278 5.69 -0.09 -12.34
N LYS A 279 5.68 0.38 -13.58
CA LYS A 279 6.63 -0.01 -14.62
C LYS A 279 6.79 1.13 -15.63
N THR A 280 7.96 1.20 -16.27
CA THR A 280 8.18 2.19 -17.32
C THR A 280 7.52 1.74 -18.61
N ALA A 281 6.45 2.42 -19.01
CA ALA A 281 5.75 2.22 -20.28
C ALA A 281 6.37 3.09 -21.38
N VAL A 282 6.28 2.61 -22.63
CA VAL A 282 6.60 3.40 -23.83
C VAL A 282 5.30 3.89 -24.43
N VAL A 283 5.15 5.22 -24.53
CA VAL A 283 3.92 5.87 -25.00
C VAL A 283 4.19 6.95 -26.04
N ASP A 284 3.22 7.25 -26.88
CA ASP A 284 3.28 8.38 -27.82
C ASP A 284 2.73 9.64 -27.15
N LEU A 285 3.60 10.64 -26.94
CA LEU A 285 3.25 11.95 -26.41
C LEU A 285 3.23 13.05 -27.49
N SER A 286 3.34 12.72 -28.78
CA SER A 286 3.45 13.70 -29.88
C SER A 286 2.26 14.68 -29.92
N ARG A 287 1.03 14.21 -29.62
CA ARG A 287 -0.18 15.05 -29.51
C ARG A 287 -0.09 16.13 -28.43
N PHE A 288 0.85 15.99 -27.50
CA PHE A 288 1.07 16.93 -26.40
C PHE A 288 2.41 17.64 -26.51
N GLY A 289 3.10 17.55 -27.67
CA GLY A 289 4.41 18.15 -27.91
C GLY A 289 5.60 17.40 -27.30
N GLY A 290 5.38 16.15 -26.88
CA GLY A 290 6.42 15.26 -26.35
C GLY A 290 6.95 14.27 -27.39
N PRO A 291 7.87 13.36 -26.99
CA PRO A 291 8.43 12.34 -27.86
C PRO A 291 7.36 11.31 -28.30
N ARG A 292 7.50 10.76 -29.55
CA ARG A 292 6.68 9.63 -30.02
C ARG A 292 6.93 8.34 -29.25
N ARG A 293 8.09 8.16 -28.68
CA ARG A 293 8.46 7.03 -27.79
C ARG A 293 8.90 7.58 -26.45
N ALA A 294 7.97 8.19 -25.73
CA ALA A 294 8.21 8.73 -24.41
C ALA A 294 8.28 7.61 -23.36
N PHE A 295 9.18 7.75 -22.39
CA PHE A 295 9.24 6.88 -21.21
C PHE A 295 8.36 7.46 -20.11
N LEU A 296 7.43 6.66 -19.61
CA LEU A 296 6.41 7.10 -18.68
C LEU A 296 6.27 6.08 -17.54
N LEU A 297 6.22 6.57 -16.30
CA LEU A 297 5.90 5.72 -15.15
C LEU A 297 4.39 5.45 -15.12
N ASP A 298 4.01 4.21 -15.44
CA ASP A 298 2.65 3.74 -15.25
C ASP A 298 2.51 3.27 -13.79
N TYR A 299 1.99 4.15 -12.94
CA TYR A 299 1.63 3.84 -11.56
C TYR A 299 0.26 3.19 -11.52
N ILE A 300 0.22 1.95 -11.15
CA ILE A 300 -0.98 1.12 -11.16
C ILE A 300 -1.43 0.74 -9.75
N GLY A 301 -2.73 0.49 -9.61
CA GLY A 301 -3.30 -0.12 -8.42
C GLY A 301 -3.55 -1.61 -8.65
N GLN A 302 -3.08 -2.45 -7.75
CA GLN A 302 -3.34 -3.89 -7.76
C GLN A 302 -4.03 -4.34 -6.49
N GLU A 303 -4.97 -5.27 -6.63
CA GLU A 303 -5.42 -6.12 -5.53
C GLU A 303 -4.82 -7.50 -5.72
N ILE A 304 -4.06 -7.96 -4.73
CA ILE A 304 -3.32 -9.22 -4.78
C ILE A 304 -3.88 -10.17 -3.73
N ASP A 305 -4.22 -11.40 -4.12
CA ASP A 305 -4.51 -12.48 -3.18
C ASP A 305 -3.24 -12.85 -2.42
N ILE A 306 -3.24 -12.63 -1.10
CA ILE A 306 -2.04 -12.77 -0.28
C ILE A 306 -1.52 -14.20 -0.27
N LYS A 307 -2.40 -15.20 -0.28
CA LYS A 307 -2.01 -16.61 -0.17
C LYS A 307 -1.45 -17.16 -1.48
N THR A 308 -2.04 -16.80 -2.63
CA THR A 308 -1.59 -17.30 -3.95
C THR A 308 -0.57 -16.39 -4.61
N GLY A 309 -0.56 -15.09 -4.29
CA GLY A 309 0.23 -14.07 -4.95
C GLY A 309 -0.36 -13.62 -6.30
N LEU A 310 -1.56 -14.09 -6.65
CA LEU A 310 -2.22 -13.73 -7.91
C LEU A 310 -2.83 -12.33 -7.84
N VAL A 311 -2.73 -11.60 -8.94
CA VAL A 311 -3.47 -10.36 -9.14
C VAL A 311 -4.93 -10.72 -9.40
N VAL A 312 -5.82 -10.24 -8.54
CA VAL A 312 -7.27 -10.47 -8.65
C VAL A 312 -8.00 -9.26 -9.23
N TRP A 313 -7.37 -8.10 -9.19
CA TRP A 313 -7.83 -6.87 -9.83
C TRP A 313 -6.63 -5.94 -10.07
N GLU A 314 -6.67 -5.19 -11.17
CA GLU A 314 -5.63 -4.20 -11.50
C GLU A 314 -6.25 -3.05 -12.30
N TRP A 315 -5.76 -1.84 -12.08
CA TRP A 315 -6.21 -0.66 -12.79
C TRP A 315 -5.04 0.24 -13.18
N HIS A 316 -5.08 0.69 -14.42
CA HIS A 316 -4.10 1.58 -15.04
C HIS A 316 -4.70 2.96 -15.28
N PRO A 317 -4.02 4.06 -14.96
CA PRO A 317 -4.42 5.40 -15.43
C PRO A 317 -4.24 5.54 -16.95
N LEU A 318 -3.23 4.87 -17.52
CA LEU A 318 -3.02 4.84 -18.97
C LEU A 318 -4.21 4.19 -19.69
N GLY A 319 -4.73 4.89 -20.69
CA GLY A 319 -5.92 4.46 -21.42
C GLY A 319 -7.26 4.77 -20.74
N ASN A 320 -7.27 5.11 -19.44
CA ASN A 320 -8.47 5.52 -18.71
C ASN A 320 -8.56 7.03 -18.51
N LEU A 321 -7.44 7.74 -18.61
CA LEU A 321 -7.35 9.18 -18.46
C LEU A 321 -6.48 9.80 -19.57
N PRO A 322 -6.86 10.97 -20.09
CA PRO A 322 -6.01 11.71 -21.01
C PRO A 322 -4.81 12.32 -20.28
N MET A 323 -3.65 12.29 -20.94
CA MET A 323 -2.35 12.68 -20.36
C MET A 323 -2.29 14.13 -19.88
N ASN A 324 -3.06 15.04 -20.50
CA ASN A 324 -3.13 16.46 -20.13
C ASN A 324 -3.85 16.74 -18.81
N ARG A 325 -4.37 15.71 -18.14
CA ARG A 325 -4.93 15.85 -16.78
C ARG A 325 -3.87 16.12 -15.73
N THR A 326 -2.62 15.80 -16.00
CA THR A 326 -1.52 16.15 -15.09
C THR A 326 -1.33 17.67 -14.96
N TYR A 327 -0.84 18.10 -13.79
CA TYR A 327 -0.35 19.46 -13.54
C TYR A 327 1.17 19.61 -13.81
N LEU A 328 1.85 18.50 -14.12
CA LEU A 328 3.25 18.59 -14.49
C LEU A 328 3.41 18.95 -15.97
N PRO A 329 4.47 19.70 -16.34
CA PRO A 329 4.79 19.96 -17.73
C PRO A 329 5.16 18.66 -18.45
N ILE A 330 4.57 18.46 -19.64
CA ILE A 330 4.89 17.29 -20.47
C ILE A 330 6.31 17.43 -21.00
N PRO A 331 7.17 16.39 -20.82
CA PRO A 331 8.57 16.48 -21.21
C PRO A 331 8.73 16.50 -22.74
N ARG A 332 9.60 17.36 -23.24
CA ARG A 332 9.95 17.41 -24.67
C ARG A 332 10.99 16.37 -25.06
N ARG A 333 11.71 15.77 -24.10
CA ARG A 333 12.80 14.79 -24.29
C ARG A 333 12.74 13.71 -23.21
N ASN A 334 13.24 12.52 -23.51
CA ASN A 334 13.35 11.38 -22.57
C ASN A 334 14.59 11.52 -21.66
N THR A 335 14.65 12.51 -20.79
CA THR A 335 15.74 12.64 -19.82
C THR A 335 15.57 11.71 -18.62
N ARG A 336 14.34 11.42 -18.27
CA ARG A 336 13.90 10.47 -17.23
C ARG A 336 12.45 10.05 -17.51
N PRO A 337 11.98 8.89 -17.00
CA PRO A 337 10.58 8.52 -17.12
C PRO A 337 9.67 9.58 -16.51
N PHE A 338 8.60 9.92 -17.24
CA PHE A 338 7.64 10.95 -16.84
C PHE A 338 6.62 10.40 -15.86
N ASP A 339 6.64 10.92 -14.65
CA ASP A 339 5.71 10.58 -13.58
C ASP A 339 4.46 11.49 -13.64
N TRP A 340 3.52 11.16 -14.51
CA TRP A 340 2.40 12.04 -14.83
C TRP A 340 1.20 11.92 -13.89
N PHE A 341 0.98 10.75 -13.29
CA PHE A 341 -0.19 10.45 -12.46
C PHE A 341 0.13 10.38 -10.97
N HIS A 342 1.12 9.57 -10.62
CA HIS A 342 1.60 9.36 -9.26
C HIS A 342 0.49 8.91 -8.31
N MET A 343 0.02 7.67 -8.48
CA MET A 343 -0.93 7.06 -7.54
C MET A 343 -0.28 6.87 -6.18
N ASN A 344 -0.87 7.43 -5.14
CA ASN A 344 -0.31 7.38 -3.80
C ASN A 344 -1.25 6.83 -2.73
N SER A 345 -2.46 6.44 -3.11
CA SER A 345 -3.40 5.75 -2.23
C SER A 345 -4.41 4.97 -3.06
N ILE A 346 -4.72 3.75 -2.61
CA ILE A 346 -5.75 2.88 -3.17
C ILE A 346 -6.47 2.13 -2.04
N ASN A 347 -7.80 2.24 -1.98
CA ASN A 347 -8.63 1.68 -0.91
C ASN A 347 -9.99 1.20 -1.42
N ASP A 348 -10.65 0.31 -0.64
CA ASP A 348 -12.06 0.00 -0.85
C ASP A 348 -12.93 1.23 -0.55
N ASP A 349 -14.01 1.40 -1.34
CA ASP A 349 -15.15 2.21 -0.94
C ASP A 349 -16.22 1.33 -0.29
N ASN A 350 -17.12 1.92 0.51
CA ASN A 350 -18.15 1.18 1.27
C ASN A 350 -19.14 0.40 0.37
N ASP A 351 -19.21 0.71 -0.92
CA ASP A 351 -20.07 0.03 -1.90
C ASP A 351 -19.32 -1.03 -2.74
N GLY A 352 -18.10 -1.40 -2.34
CA GLY A 352 -17.28 -2.39 -3.02
C GLY A 352 -16.54 -1.90 -4.25
N ASN A 353 -16.65 -0.60 -4.60
CA ASN A 353 -15.82 0.05 -5.61
C ASN A 353 -14.48 0.47 -5.04
N VAL A 354 -13.60 1.05 -5.86
CA VAL A 354 -12.23 1.39 -5.47
C VAL A 354 -12.03 2.91 -5.48
N LEU A 355 -11.37 3.43 -4.45
CA LEU A 355 -10.96 4.82 -4.33
C LEU A 355 -9.47 4.95 -4.61
N ILE A 356 -9.08 5.94 -5.40
CA ILE A 356 -7.70 6.23 -5.77
C ILE A 356 -7.41 7.72 -5.56
N SER A 357 -6.26 8.02 -4.95
CA SER A 357 -5.70 9.37 -4.94
C SER A 357 -4.49 9.45 -5.86
N ALA A 358 -4.45 10.48 -6.70
CA ALA A 358 -3.36 10.74 -7.63
C ALA A 358 -2.78 12.15 -7.42
N ARG A 359 -1.49 12.19 -7.06
CA ARG A 359 -0.78 13.40 -6.65
C ARG A 359 -0.67 14.42 -7.79
N HIS A 360 -0.22 13.97 -8.97
CA HIS A 360 0.13 14.88 -10.06
C HIS A 360 -1.07 15.33 -10.90
N THR A 361 -2.22 14.64 -10.78
CA THR A 361 -3.49 15.12 -11.30
C THR A 361 -4.28 15.93 -10.28
N GLN A 362 -3.82 16.00 -9.02
CA GLN A 362 -4.49 16.68 -7.91
C GLN A 362 -5.96 16.26 -7.78
N ALA A 363 -6.23 14.96 -7.93
CA ALA A 363 -7.57 14.44 -8.01
C ALA A 363 -7.76 13.14 -7.22
N LEU A 364 -9.01 12.93 -6.81
CA LEU A 364 -9.51 11.71 -6.20
C LEU A 364 -10.45 11.04 -7.21
N TYR A 365 -10.32 9.74 -7.35
CA TYR A 365 -11.11 8.95 -8.30
C TYR A 365 -11.85 7.83 -7.59
N LYS A 366 -13.07 7.55 -8.08
CA LYS A 366 -13.80 6.32 -7.77
C LYS A 366 -13.89 5.48 -9.01
N ILE A 367 -13.45 4.24 -8.90
CA ILE A 367 -13.37 3.28 -10.00
C ILE A 367 -14.39 2.17 -9.78
N ASN A 368 -15.21 1.89 -10.78
CA ASN A 368 -16.09 0.74 -10.76
C ASN A 368 -15.24 -0.55 -10.80
N ARG A 369 -15.29 -1.33 -9.73
CA ARG A 369 -14.47 -2.54 -9.59
C ARG A 369 -14.72 -3.57 -10.70
N LYS A 370 -15.95 -3.69 -11.19
CA LYS A 370 -16.34 -4.70 -12.17
C LYS A 370 -15.95 -4.36 -13.61
N THR A 371 -15.94 -3.06 -13.93
CA THR A 371 -15.72 -2.58 -15.31
C THR A 371 -14.42 -1.81 -15.51
N GLY A 372 -13.74 -1.40 -14.44
CA GLY A 372 -12.55 -0.54 -14.49
C GLY A 372 -12.85 0.93 -14.87
N ARG A 373 -14.11 1.31 -15.10
CA ARG A 373 -14.47 2.67 -15.50
C ARG A 373 -14.43 3.64 -14.31
N ILE A 374 -14.00 4.86 -14.57
CA ILE A 374 -14.08 5.96 -13.61
C ILE A 374 -15.55 6.34 -13.43
N MET A 375 -16.05 6.27 -12.21
CA MET A 375 -17.42 6.64 -11.84
C MET A 375 -17.54 8.14 -11.56
N TRP A 376 -16.50 8.71 -10.95
CA TRP A 376 -16.39 10.13 -10.70
C TRP A 376 -14.95 10.56 -10.38
N GLN A 377 -14.70 11.86 -10.57
CA GLN A 377 -13.47 12.56 -10.21
C GLN A 377 -13.78 13.77 -9.32
N ILE A 378 -13.10 13.90 -8.18
CA ILE A 378 -13.14 15.08 -7.31
C ILE A 378 -11.81 15.83 -7.43
N GLY A 379 -11.86 17.12 -7.72
CA GLY A 379 -10.66 17.95 -7.92
C GLY A 379 -9.97 17.70 -9.25
N GLY A 380 -8.79 18.29 -9.41
CA GLY A 380 -8.01 18.20 -10.63
C GLY A 380 -8.65 18.90 -11.84
N LYS A 381 -8.02 18.74 -13.02
CA LYS A 381 -8.57 19.24 -14.29
C LYS A 381 -9.75 18.36 -14.71
N GLY A 382 -10.94 18.95 -14.87
CA GLY A 382 -12.16 18.25 -15.29
C GLY A 382 -12.80 17.41 -14.19
N GLY A 383 -12.72 17.84 -12.94
CA GLY A 383 -13.45 17.25 -11.82
C GLY A 383 -14.97 17.39 -11.98
N ASP A 384 -15.71 16.37 -11.56
CA ASP A 384 -17.17 16.27 -11.71
C ASP A 384 -17.95 17.07 -10.64
N PHE A 385 -17.28 17.59 -9.62
CA PHE A 385 -17.92 18.15 -8.43
C PHE A 385 -17.61 19.63 -8.23
N LYS A 386 -18.63 20.40 -7.82
CA LYS A 386 -18.43 21.73 -7.26
C LYS A 386 -17.79 21.60 -5.87
N LEU A 387 -16.60 22.19 -5.68
CA LEU A 387 -15.88 22.21 -4.42
C LEU A 387 -16.35 23.39 -3.57
N GLY A 388 -16.85 23.12 -2.36
CA GLY A 388 -17.20 24.13 -1.37
C GLY A 388 -15.98 24.85 -0.79
N LYS A 389 -16.19 25.89 0.02
CA LYS A 389 -15.14 26.65 0.70
C LYS A 389 -14.24 25.70 1.50
N GLY A 390 -12.92 25.83 1.36
CA GLY A 390 -11.91 25.04 2.09
C GLY A 390 -11.68 23.61 1.59
N VAL A 391 -12.45 23.11 0.61
CA VAL A 391 -12.29 21.74 0.07
C VAL A 391 -11.06 21.60 -0.82
N ARG A 392 -10.68 22.66 -1.58
CA ARG A 392 -9.57 22.61 -2.53
C ARG A 392 -8.32 22.02 -1.90
N PHE A 393 -7.67 21.10 -2.61
CA PHE A 393 -6.48 20.40 -2.18
C PHE A 393 -5.45 20.32 -3.31
N GLY A 394 -4.20 20.04 -2.96
CA GLY A 394 -3.12 19.86 -3.93
C GLY A 394 -2.06 18.88 -3.45
N PHE A 395 -1.59 18.02 -4.36
CA PHE A 395 -0.61 16.96 -4.12
C PHE A 395 -1.01 16.02 -2.96
N GLN A 396 -2.31 15.89 -2.72
CA GLN A 396 -2.90 15.15 -1.61
C GLN A 396 -2.51 13.68 -1.57
N HIS A 397 -2.61 13.08 -0.37
CA HIS A 397 -2.34 11.68 -0.08
C HIS A 397 -3.47 11.05 0.74
N ASP A 398 -3.45 9.73 0.89
CA ASP A 398 -4.18 8.95 1.90
C ASP A 398 -5.71 9.15 1.85
N LEU A 399 -6.31 8.85 0.69
CA LEU A 399 -7.76 8.90 0.51
C LEU A 399 -8.43 7.67 1.14
N ILE A 400 -9.28 7.89 2.14
CA ILE A 400 -10.02 6.81 2.84
C ILE A 400 -11.49 7.17 3.00
N ARG A 401 -12.39 6.21 2.73
CA ARG A 401 -13.81 6.30 3.10
C ARG A 401 -13.97 5.91 4.56
N GLN A 402 -14.55 6.78 5.36
CA GLN A 402 -14.85 6.52 6.75
C GLN A 402 -16.21 5.81 6.90
N LYS A 403 -16.40 5.10 8.02
CA LYS A 403 -17.66 4.38 8.30
C LYS A 403 -18.91 5.27 8.29
N ASN A 404 -18.76 6.54 8.66
CA ASN A 404 -19.85 7.54 8.62
C ASN A 404 -20.10 8.14 7.24
N GLY A 405 -19.50 7.60 6.18
CA GLY A 405 -19.66 8.03 4.80
C GLY A 405 -18.83 9.24 4.38
N THR A 406 -18.07 9.89 5.28
CA THR A 406 -17.14 10.96 4.89
C THR A 406 -15.89 10.40 4.23
N LEU A 407 -15.17 11.24 3.49
CA LEU A 407 -13.83 10.95 2.99
C LEU A 407 -12.81 11.69 3.86
N THR A 408 -11.69 11.05 4.14
CA THR A 408 -10.51 11.73 4.69
C THR A 408 -9.40 11.75 3.67
N ILE A 409 -8.64 12.83 3.66
CA ILE A 409 -7.43 13.00 2.85
C ILE A 409 -6.38 13.78 3.66
N PHE A 410 -5.12 13.57 3.35
CA PHE A 410 -4.06 14.48 3.72
C PHE A 410 -3.81 15.44 2.56
N ASP A 411 -4.22 16.70 2.72
CA ASP A 411 -3.96 17.75 1.75
C ASP A 411 -2.57 18.35 1.98
N ASN A 412 -1.65 18.07 1.09
CA ASN A 412 -0.31 18.66 1.15
C ASN A 412 -0.33 20.17 0.91
N GLY A 413 -1.36 20.70 0.23
CA GLY A 413 -1.44 22.12 -0.14
C GLY A 413 -0.39 22.58 -1.15
N ALA A 414 0.47 21.65 -1.60
CA ALA A 414 1.52 21.89 -2.57
C ALA A 414 1.00 21.78 -4.00
N GLY A 415 1.69 22.34 -4.96
CA GLY A 415 1.32 22.31 -6.38
C GLY A 415 2.51 22.20 -7.34
N GLY A 416 3.70 21.87 -6.82
CA GLY A 416 4.91 21.74 -7.61
C GLY A 416 5.28 23.04 -8.34
N VAL A 417 5.48 22.97 -9.67
CA VAL A 417 5.82 24.12 -10.51
C VAL A 417 4.73 25.21 -10.56
N HIS A 418 3.50 24.88 -10.17
CA HIS A 418 2.39 25.84 -10.10
C HIS A 418 2.27 26.51 -8.72
N GLY A 419 3.27 26.35 -7.85
CA GLY A 419 3.27 26.95 -6.52
C GLY A 419 2.38 26.22 -5.51
N LYS A 420 1.99 26.93 -4.45
CA LYS A 420 1.13 26.40 -3.40
C LYS A 420 -0.34 26.48 -3.79
N VAL A 421 -1.09 25.39 -3.55
CA VAL A 421 -2.56 25.36 -3.71
C VAL A 421 -3.25 25.92 -2.48
N ASN A 422 -2.71 25.61 -1.28
CA ASN A 422 -3.14 26.12 0.00
C ASN A 422 -1.95 26.68 0.79
N ARG A 423 -2.25 27.59 1.75
CA ARG A 423 -1.22 28.22 2.57
C ARG A 423 -0.49 27.22 3.47
N PHE A 424 -1.20 26.21 3.97
CA PHE A 424 -0.70 25.18 4.90
C PHE A 424 -1.20 23.81 4.48
N SER A 425 -0.49 22.75 4.85
CA SER A 425 -0.98 21.39 4.77
C SER A 425 -2.05 21.14 5.83
N SER A 426 -2.97 20.22 5.56
CA SER A 426 -4.04 19.86 6.49
C SER A 426 -4.59 18.46 6.28
N ALA A 427 -4.96 17.79 7.35
CA ALA A 427 -5.85 16.64 7.27
C ALA A 427 -7.28 17.15 7.09
N LYS A 428 -7.99 16.68 6.05
CA LYS A 428 -9.35 17.14 5.72
C LYS A 428 -10.36 16.01 5.83
N VAL A 429 -11.50 16.34 6.43
CA VAL A 429 -12.70 15.50 6.43
C VAL A 429 -13.71 16.12 5.48
N LEU A 430 -14.11 15.38 4.45
CA LEU A 430 -14.94 15.84 3.35
C LEU A 430 -16.27 15.07 3.29
N ARG A 431 -17.34 15.76 3.02
CA ARG A 431 -18.65 15.15 2.74
C ARG A 431 -18.98 15.28 1.25
N VAL A 432 -19.25 14.14 0.62
CA VAL A 432 -19.56 14.06 -0.82
C VAL A 432 -21.06 13.84 -1.00
N ASN A 433 -21.70 14.74 -1.71
CA ASN A 433 -23.06 14.56 -2.22
C ASN A 433 -22.98 14.24 -3.72
N ALA A 434 -23.04 12.94 -4.05
CA ALA A 434 -22.91 12.48 -5.43
C ALA A 434 -24.09 12.91 -6.32
N LYS A 435 -25.31 12.94 -5.77
CA LYS A 435 -26.52 13.37 -6.53
C LYS A 435 -26.44 14.84 -6.94
N ARG A 436 -26.01 15.72 -6.02
CA ARG A 436 -25.86 17.16 -6.26
C ARG A 436 -24.50 17.55 -6.85
N ARG A 437 -23.63 16.61 -7.10
CA ARG A 437 -22.24 16.83 -7.57
C ARG A 437 -21.53 17.91 -6.75
N ARG A 438 -21.59 17.81 -5.41
CA ARG A 438 -21.01 18.79 -4.49
C ARG A 438 -20.20 18.12 -3.40
N VAL A 439 -19.03 18.72 -3.08
CA VAL A 439 -18.19 18.34 -1.94
C VAL A 439 -18.12 19.50 -0.96
N THR A 440 -18.30 19.22 0.32
CA THR A 440 -18.18 20.20 1.42
C THR A 440 -17.12 19.78 2.41
N LEU A 441 -16.42 20.75 2.97
CA LEU A 441 -15.49 20.54 4.07
C LEU A 441 -16.29 20.36 5.37
N VAL A 442 -16.07 19.25 6.07
CA VAL A 442 -16.58 19.04 7.42
C VAL A 442 -15.63 19.67 8.43
N ARG A 443 -14.33 19.36 8.30
CA ARG A 443 -13.26 19.93 9.16
C ARG A 443 -11.90 19.80 8.48
N ALA A 444 -11.00 20.71 8.84
CA ALA A 444 -9.58 20.63 8.53
C ALA A 444 -8.76 20.76 9.81
N TYR A 445 -7.76 19.90 9.95
CA TYR A 445 -6.79 19.90 11.05
C TYR A 445 -5.45 20.35 10.50
N ARG A 446 -4.81 21.32 11.14
CA ARG A 446 -3.54 21.93 10.71
C ARG A 446 -2.43 21.62 11.68
N ASP A 447 -1.23 21.47 11.16
CA ASP A 447 -0.03 21.37 11.99
C ASP A 447 0.08 22.62 12.89
N PRO A 448 0.30 22.44 14.22
CA PRO A 448 0.50 23.56 15.14
C PRO A 448 1.60 24.54 14.71
N ARG A 449 2.58 24.06 13.92
CA ARG A 449 3.69 24.85 13.36
C ARG A 449 3.36 25.54 12.04
N ASN A 450 2.13 25.37 11.52
CA ASN A 450 1.67 25.97 10.27
C ASN A 450 2.58 25.68 9.06
N VAL A 451 2.98 24.43 8.88
CA VAL A 451 3.92 24.04 7.83
C VAL A 451 3.24 23.63 6.53
N ILE A 452 4.02 23.64 5.44
CA ILE A 452 3.72 22.95 4.19
C ILE A 452 4.54 21.66 4.13
N SER A 453 3.87 20.53 3.95
CA SER A 453 4.43 19.23 3.59
C SER A 453 4.31 19.05 2.09
N ASN A 454 5.43 18.94 1.36
CA ASN A 454 5.39 18.88 -0.10
C ASN A 454 4.99 17.49 -0.64
N SER A 455 5.06 16.46 0.21
CA SER A 455 4.77 15.08 -0.16
C SER A 455 4.47 14.21 1.04
N GLN A 456 3.90 13.01 0.79
CA GLN A 456 3.67 12.01 1.83
C GLN A 456 2.59 12.47 2.84
N GLY A 457 2.45 11.77 3.97
CA GLY A 457 1.48 12.11 5.01
C GLY A 457 0.20 11.28 4.96
N ASN A 458 -0.51 11.28 6.07
CA ASN A 458 -1.76 10.53 6.23
C ASN A 458 -2.69 11.14 7.27
N THR A 459 -3.96 10.71 7.21
CA THR A 459 -5.03 11.09 8.12
C THR A 459 -5.65 9.83 8.71
N ASP A 460 -5.35 9.55 9.98
CA ASP A 460 -5.73 8.31 10.65
C ASP A 460 -6.82 8.56 11.70
N VAL A 461 -8.08 8.18 11.38
CA VAL A 461 -9.23 8.33 12.28
C VAL A 461 -9.20 7.26 13.36
N GLN A 462 -9.22 7.68 14.60
CA GLN A 462 -9.19 6.83 15.78
C GLN A 462 -10.60 6.36 16.18
N ALA A 463 -10.68 5.27 16.95
CA ALA A 463 -11.97 4.70 17.38
C ALA A 463 -12.80 5.67 18.26
N ASN A 464 -12.14 6.55 19.00
CA ASN A 464 -12.78 7.59 19.82
C ASN A 464 -13.14 8.87 19.04
N GLY A 465 -12.96 8.87 17.71
CA GLY A 465 -13.23 10.02 16.84
C GLY A 465 -12.08 11.01 16.70
N ASN A 466 -10.99 10.83 17.43
CA ASN A 466 -9.78 11.65 17.27
C ASN A 466 -9.16 11.45 15.89
N ILE A 467 -8.37 12.41 15.46
CA ILE A 467 -7.64 12.37 14.19
C ILE A 467 -6.13 12.38 14.49
N PHE A 468 -5.45 11.30 14.12
CA PHE A 468 -3.99 11.24 14.18
C PHE A 468 -3.40 11.51 12.78
N VAL A 469 -2.49 12.48 12.71
CA VAL A 469 -1.95 12.99 11.45
C VAL A 469 -0.44 12.77 11.40
N GLY A 470 0.04 12.11 10.34
CA GLY A 470 1.45 12.09 9.95
C GLY A 470 1.71 13.21 8.94
N TRP A 471 2.65 14.11 9.24
CA TRP A 471 2.89 15.31 8.43
C TRP A 471 3.85 15.12 7.24
N GLY A 472 3.96 13.88 6.75
CA GLY A 472 4.67 13.56 5.51
C GLY A 472 6.15 13.89 5.54
N ASP A 473 6.60 14.78 4.63
CA ASP A 473 8.01 15.19 4.56
C ASP A 473 8.45 16.10 5.73
N ARG A 474 7.56 16.32 6.71
CA ARG A 474 7.87 16.93 8.00
C ARG A 474 8.05 15.85 9.05
N ASN A 475 9.00 16.09 9.95
CA ASN A 475 9.36 15.13 11.01
C ASN A 475 8.42 15.23 12.22
N ALA A 476 7.12 15.18 12.00
CA ALA A 476 6.12 15.38 13.03
C ALA A 476 4.90 14.49 12.88
N CYS A 477 4.24 14.19 14.01
CA CYS A 477 2.92 13.57 14.07
C CYS A 477 2.10 14.21 15.18
N THR A 478 0.79 14.39 14.95
CA THR A 478 -0.11 15.09 15.88
C THR A 478 -1.44 14.36 16.01
N GLU A 479 -1.96 14.22 17.22
CA GLU A 479 -3.34 13.78 17.49
C GLU A 479 -4.20 14.98 17.87
N PHE A 480 -5.38 15.06 17.24
CA PHE A 480 -6.38 16.07 17.50
C PHE A 480 -7.66 15.46 18.06
N ALA A 481 -8.30 16.14 18.99
CA ALA A 481 -9.70 15.90 19.31
C ALA A 481 -10.61 16.27 18.09
N PRO A 482 -11.85 15.78 18.06
CA PRO A 482 -12.80 16.14 16.98
C PRO A 482 -13.06 17.65 16.87
N ASP A 483 -12.93 18.41 17.95
CA ASP A 483 -13.06 19.87 17.97
C ASP A 483 -11.84 20.62 17.43
N GLY A 484 -10.70 19.93 17.23
CA GLY A 484 -9.46 20.48 16.70
C GLY A 484 -8.41 20.82 17.75
N ARG A 485 -8.67 20.58 19.05
CA ARG A 485 -7.64 20.71 20.11
C ARG A 485 -6.53 19.67 19.88
N VAL A 486 -5.29 20.07 20.10
CA VAL A 486 -4.14 19.19 20.07
C VAL A 486 -4.13 18.37 21.37
N LEU A 487 -4.09 17.05 21.24
CA LEU A 487 -4.04 16.12 22.37
C LEU A 487 -2.66 15.49 22.55
N PHE A 488 -2.00 15.20 21.43
CA PHE A 488 -0.64 14.68 21.43
C PHE A 488 0.11 15.22 20.23
N ASP A 489 1.30 15.76 20.45
CA ASP A 489 2.14 16.26 19.37
C ASP A 489 3.60 15.96 19.65
N PHE A 490 4.30 15.45 18.65
CA PHE A 490 5.72 15.20 18.76
C PHE A 490 6.46 15.41 17.45
N THR A 491 7.73 15.75 17.57
CA THR A 491 8.69 15.73 16.47
C THR A 491 9.74 14.66 16.72
N PHE A 492 10.17 14.02 15.63
CA PHE A 492 11.31 13.12 15.65
C PHE A 492 12.53 13.81 15.04
N ALA A 493 13.71 13.17 15.09
CA ALA A 493 14.99 13.80 14.76
C ALA A 493 14.93 14.61 13.45
N ALA A 494 15.47 15.83 13.50
CA ALA A 494 15.52 16.74 12.37
C ALA A 494 16.15 16.09 11.13
N ARG A 495 15.68 16.47 9.93
CA ARG A 495 16.12 15.95 8.63
C ARG A 495 15.83 14.47 8.39
N THR A 496 14.94 13.87 9.17
CA THR A 496 14.38 12.56 8.89
C THR A 496 12.91 12.69 8.55
N VAL A 497 12.38 11.78 7.73
CA VAL A 497 10.97 11.79 7.32
C VAL A 497 10.41 10.38 7.43
N SER A 498 9.18 10.26 7.91
CA SER A 498 8.40 9.04 7.86
C SER A 498 7.32 9.20 6.81
N TYR A 499 7.21 8.23 5.89
CA TYR A 499 6.21 8.30 4.82
C TYR A 499 4.81 8.54 5.37
N ARG A 500 4.43 7.79 6.40
CA ARG A 500 3.20 7.94 7.20
C ARG A 500 3.49 7.73 8.68
N CYS A 501 2.60 8.20 9.54
CA CYS A 501 2.50 7.89 10.96
C CYS A 501 1.11 7.31 11.24
N PHE A 502 1.03 6.20 11.95
CA PHE A 502 -0.23 5.60 12.35
C PHE A 502 -0.32 5.43 13.85
N LYS A 503 -1.54 5.48 14.40
CA LYS A 503 -1.79 5.14 15.80
C LYS A 503 -2.82 4.02 15.88
N ARG A 504 -2.39 2.82 16.30
CA ARG A 504 -3.20 1.59 16.24
C ARG A 504 -3.02 0.75 17.49
N PRO A 505 -4.03 -0.01 17.91
CA PRO A 505 -3.85 -1.04 18.92
C PRO A 505 -2.80 -2.06 18.49
N TRP A 506 -1.89 -2.41 19.41
CA TRP A 506 -0.86 -3.41 19.18
C TRP A 506 -0.49 -4.14 20.48
N SER A 507 -0.27 -5.45 20.37
CA SER A 507 0.26 -6.28 21.45
C SER A 507 1.44 -7.10 20.92
N GLY A 508 2.64 -6.67 21.27
CA GLY A 508 3.89 -7.33 20.93
C GLY A 508 4.26 -8.39 21.96
N ALA A 509 4.85 -9.49 21.49
CA ALA A 509 5.32 -10.60 22.30
C ALA A 509 6.61 -11.17 21.70
N PRO A 510 7.75 -10.46 21.83
CA PRO A 510 9.01 -10.89 21.24
C PRO A 510 9.43 -12.26 21.78
N THR A 511 10.20 -13.00 20.99
CA THR A 511 10.80 -14.30 21.38
C THR A 511 12.28 -14.15 21.74
N THR A 512 12.83 -12.94 21.68
CA THR A 512 14.17 -12.66 22.20
C THR A 512 14.16 -12.74 23.73
N PRO A 513 15.30 -13.04 24.38
CA PRO A 513 15.41 -12.93 25.82
C PRO A 513 15.11 -11.50 26.32
N VAL A 514 14.67 -11.39 27.55
CA VAL A 514 14.67 -10.12 28.31
C VAL A 514 16.10 -9.60 28.39
N ALA A 515 16.30 -8.32 28.23
CA ALA A 515 17.61 -7.69 28.41
C ALA A 515 17.77 -7.19 29.85
N VAL A 516 18.95 -7.42 30.41
CA VAL A 516 19.33 -6.95 31.74
C VAL A 516 20.77 -6.44 31.74
N LYS A 517 21.04 -5.38 32.44
CA LYS A 517 22.37 -4.84 32.72
C LYS A 517 22.46 -4.50 34.21
N SER A 518 23.57 -4.78 34.85
CA SER A 518 23.82 -4.36 36.21
C SER A 518 25.17 -3.66 36.34
N GLU A 519 25.23 -2.64 37.16
CA GLU A 519 26.45 -1.90 37.47
C GLU A 519 26.56 -1.74 39.00
N ARG A 520 27.79 -1.71 39.50
CA ARG A 520 28.06 -1.44 40.94
C ARG A 520 27.94 0.05 41.20
N GLU A 521 27.30 0.40 42.27
CA GLU A 521 27.28 1.75 42.87
C GLU A 521 28.05 1.77 44.17
N SER A 522 28.28 2.97 44.75
CA SER A 522 28.96 3.14 46.04
C SER A 522 28.33 2.30 47.15
N ASP A 523 27.00 2.29 47.20
CA ASP A 523 26.21 1.69 48.27
C ASP A 523 25.34 0.53 47.80
N GLY A 524 25.76 -0.17 46.72
CA GLY A 524 24.99 -1.31 46.23
C GLY A 524 25.13 -1.56 44.76
N SER A 525 24.01 -1.70 44.05
CA SER A 525 23.98 -1.93 42.59
C SER A 525 22.73 -1.35 41.96
N GLN A 526 22.86 -0.96 40.73
CA GLN A 526 21.75 -0.57 39.87
C GLN A 526 21.52 -1.60 38.78
N VAL A 527 20.27 -1.96 38.53
CA VAL A 527 19.86 -2.99 37.57
C VAL A 527 18.86 -2.41 36.56
N TRP A 528 19.19 -2.42 35.28
CA TRP A 528 18.33 -1.98 34.18
C TRP A 528 17.72 -3.19 33.48
N MET A 529 16.43 -3.08 33.14
CA MET A 529 15.65 -4.14 32.53
C MET A 529 14.82 -3.60 31.38
N SER A 530 14.86 -4.29 30.24
CA SER A 530 13.99 -3.98 29.10
C SER A 530 13.66 -5.23 28.28
N TRP A 531 12.65 -5.10 27.43
CA TRP A 531 12.34 -6.13 26.43
C TRP A 531 11.83 -5.49 25.16
N ASN A 532 12.71 -5.34 24.17
CA ASN A 532 12.43 -4.64 22.94
C ASN A 532 11.24 -5.26 22.20
N GLY A 533 10.09 -4.57 22.23
CA GLY A 533 8.86 -4.97 21.58
C GLY A 533 7.82 -5.64 22.49
N ASP A 534 8.13 -5.98 23.74
CA ASP A 534 7.11 -6.50 24.64
C ASP A 534 6.18 -5.39 25.14
N THR A 535 4.87 -5.68 25.14
CA THR A 535 3.82 -4.77 25.62
C THR A 535 2.99 -5.35 26.76
N ARG A 536 3.37 -6.53 27.28
CA ARG A 536 2.59 -7.31 28.25
C ARG A 536 3.19 -7.28 29.64
N VAL A 537 4.51 -6.99 29.74
CA VAL A 537 5.19 -6.86 31.02
C VAL A 537 4.59 -5.68 31.77
N ALA A 538 4.15 -5.91 32.97
CA ALA A 538 3.67 -4.91 33.92
C ALA A 538 4.70 -4.69 35.05
N GLU A 539 5.44 -5.73 35.43
CA GLU A 539 6.38 -5.72 36.52
C GLU A 539 7.67 -6.48 36.17
N TRP A 540 8.74 -6.05 36.76
CA TRP A 540 10.05 -6.71 36.68
C TRP A 540 10.45 -7.28 38.03
N ARG A 541 10.71 -8.58 38.07
CA ARG A 541 11.31 -9.25 39.23
C ARG A 541 12.81 -9.38 38.98
N VAL A 542 13.59 -8.90 39.97
CA VAL A 542 15.06 -9.00 39.97
C VAL A 542 15.47 -10.17 40.85
N LEU A 543 16.13 -11.14 40.25
CA LEU A 543 16.80 -12.21 40.95
C LEU A 543 18.30 -11.94 41.00
N ALA A 544 18.93 -12.07 42.17
CA ALA A 544 20.38 -11.90 42.31
C ALA A 544 21.01 -12.91 43.28
N GLY A 545 22.33 -13.06 43.20
CA GLY A 545 23.05 -14.00 44.05
C GLY A 545 24.55 -14.06 43.78
N THR A 546 25.25 -14.85 44.59
CA THR A 546 26.71 -15.00 44.54
C THR A 546 27.19 -16.02 43.54
N ALA A 547 26.31 -16.95 43.10
CA ALA A 547 26.58 -17.99 42.12
C ALA A 547 25.42 -18.18 41.12
N PRO A 548 25.66 -18.67 39.90
CA PRO A 548 24.64 -18.84 38.85
C PRO A 548 23.41 -19.67 39.28
N GLY A 549 23.59 -20.68 40.09
CA GLY A 549 22.51 -21.56 40.60
C GLY A 549 21.91 -21.12 41.93
N LYS A 550 22.38 -20.00 42.52
CA LYS A 550 21.94 -19.50 43.84
C LYS A 550 21.39 -18.09 43.72
N LEU A 551 20.43 -17.90 42.80
CA LEU A 551 19.72 -16.63 42.66
C LEU A 551 18.43 -16.69 43.47
N VAL A 552 18.21 -15.65 44.28
CA VAL A 552 16.96 -15.42 45.03
C VAL A 552 16.28 -14.16 44.52
N GLU A 553 14.97 -14.04 44.76
CA GLU A 553 14.26 -12.80 44.53
C GLU A 553 14.74 -11.74 45.49
N ILE A 554 15.15 -10.58 44.98
CA ILE A 554 15.59 -9.43 45.75
C ILE A 554 14.51 -8.37 45.80
N THR A 555 13.91 -8.06 44.66
CA THR A 555 12.85 -7.06 44.57
C THR A 555 11.99 -7.27 43.34
N THR A 556 10.78 -6.70 43.35
CA THR A 556 9.90 -6.56 42.20
C THR A 556 9.54 -5.08 42.05
N VAL A 557 9.73 -4.52 40.85
CA VAL A 557 9.45 -3.13 40.53
C VAL A 557 8.47 -3.03 39.36
N PRO A 558 7.58 -2.02 39.34
CA PRO A 558 6.70 -1.79 38.22
C PRO A 558 7.51 -1.48 36.94
N ARG A 559 6.93 -1.81 35.77
CA ARG A 559 7.51 -1.37 34.51
C ARG A 559 7.35 0.13 34.37
N ASP A 560 8.46 0.81 34.11
CA ASP A 560 8.52 2.23 33.79
C ASP A 560 9.17 2.43 32.41
N GLY A 561 8.37 2.93 31.43
CA GLY A 561 8.81 3.18 30.07
C GLY A 561 9.38 1.96 29.32
N PHE A 562 10.41 2.19 28.52
CA PHE A 562 11.10 1.13 27.76
C PHE A 562 12.09 0.35 28.63
N GLU A 563 12.91 1.05 29.43
CA GLU A 563 13.93 0.50 30.32
C GLU A 563 13.61 0.92 31.75
N SER A 564 13.29 -0.05 32.57
CA SER A 564 13.02 0.14 34.00
C SER A 564 14.29 -0.07 34.82
N THR A 565 14.38 0.57 35.97
CA THR A 565 15.54 0.50 36.85
C THR A 565 15.14 0.02 38.26
N ALA A 566 15.96 -0.83 38.83
CA ALA A 566 15.89 -1.18 40.26
C ALA A 566 17.21 -0.81 40.93
N THR A 567 17.15 -0.05 42.02
CA THR A 567 18.29 0.23 42.87
C THR A 567 18.27 -0.73 44.05
N LEU A 568 19.39 -1.35 44.34
CA LEU A 568 19.58 -2.34 45.42
C LEU A 568 20.67 -1.88 46.36
N ASP A 569 20.42 -1.95 47.67
CA ASP A 569 21.34 -1.55 48.72
C ASP A 569 22.52 -2.53 48.87
N GLN A 570 22.55 -3.60 48.08
CA GLN A 570 23.62 -4.61 48.07
C GLN A 570 24.01 -4.96 46.64
N ALA A 571 25.29 -5.20 46.40
CA ALA A 571 25.84 -5.69 45.17
C ALA A 571 26.02 -7.21 45.17
N PHE A 572 25.44 -7.88 44.15
CA PHE A 572 25.57 -9.33 43.93
C PHE A 572 26.48 -9.61 42.76
N LYS A 573 27.02 -10.84 42.66
CA LYS A 573 27.86 -11.21 41.52
C LYS A 573 27.09 -11.50 40.26
N TYR A 574 25.85 -12.00 40.39
CA TYR A 574 24.98 -12.39 39.27
C TYR A 574 23.56 -11.86 39.42
N TYR A 575 22.94 -11.51 38.27
CA TYR A 575 21.60 -10.97 38.20
C TYR A 575 20.80 -11.64 37.06
N ARG A 576 19.49 -11.71 37.23
CA ARG A 576 18.52 -12.09 36.19
C ARG A 576 17.26 -11.27 36.35
N ALA A 577 16.75 -10.76 35.24
CA ALA A 577 15.47 -10.09 35.18
C ALA A 577 14.39 -11.05 34.70
N VAL A 578 13.20 -10.97 35.32
CA VAL A 578 12.02 -11.75 34.99
C VAL A 578 10.86 -10.79 34.72
N GLY A 579 10.30 -10.84 33.52
CA GLY A 579 9.12 -10.04 33.16
C GLY A 579 7.83 -10.74 33.57
N LEU A 580 6.98 -10.04 34.31
CA LEU A 580 5.68 -10.51 34.79
C LEU A 580 4.55 -9.71 34.15
N SER A 581 3.39 -10.35 33.89
CA SER A 581 2.16 -9.66 33.48
C SER A 581 1.51 -8.98 34.70
N ALA A 582 0.48 -8.13 34.48
CA ALA A 582 -0.31 -7.51 35.54
C ALA A 582 -0.96 -8.53 36.50
N GLY A 583 -1.17 -9.78 36.07
CA GLY A 583 -1.63 -10.87 36.94
C GLY A 583 -0.51 -11.76 37.47
N GLY A 584 0.75 -11.31 37.50
CA GLY A 584 1.90 -12.06 38.03
C GLY A 584 2.39 -13.23 37.19
N LYS A 585 1.82 -13.46 36.00
CA LYS A 585 2.24 -14.58 35.12
C LYS A 585 3.63 -14.29 34.52
N LEU A 586 4.51 -15.29 34.59
CA LEU A 586 5.81 -15.27 33.94
C LEU A 586 5.65 -15.14 32.41
N LEU A 587 6.27 -14.13 31.83
CA LEU A 587 6.27 -13.86 30.39
C LEU A 587 7.61 -14.19 29.73
N GLY A 588 8.72 -13.96 30.43
CA GLY A 588 10.07 -14.23 29.95
C GLY A 588 11.12 -13.88 31.00
N ARG A 589 12.34 -14.32 30.75
CA ARG A 589 13.51 -14.08 31.60
C ARG A 589 14.72 -13.74 30.78
N SER A 590 15.65 -13.01 31.40
CA SER A 590 16.94 -12.69 30.78
C SER A 590 17.90 -13.88 30.86
N GLU A 591 18.94 -13.83 30.05
CA GLU A 591 20.17 -14.57 30.33
C GLU A 591 20.77 -14.08 31.67
N LEU A 592 21.75 -14.86 32.17
CA LEU A 592 22.47 -14.51 33.39
C LEU A 592 23.37 -13.28 33.09
N ASN A 593 23.25 -12.24 33.90
CA ASN A 593 24.10 -11.06 33.83
C ASN A 593 25.10 -11.07 35.00
N ARG A 594 26.39 -10.92 34.71
CA ARG A 594 27.41 -10.71 35.72
C ARG A 594 27.57 -9.23 35.99
N LEU A 595 27.66 -8.85 37.25
CA LEU A 595 27.87 -7.47 37.68
C LEU A 595 29.02 -6.82 36.90
N GLY A 596 28.74 -5.72 36.22
CA GLY A 596 29.76 -4.91 35.57
C GLY A 596 30.64 -4.20 36.57
N ARG A 597 31.89 -3.92 36.22
CA ARG A 597 32.73 -2.99 36.97
C ARG A 597 32.21 -1.58 36.78
N LEU A 598 32.39 -0.75 37.81
CA LEU A 598 32.28 0.71 37.63
C LEU A 598 33.16 1.08 36.42
N THR A 599 32.61 1.67 35.42
CA THR A 599 33.39 2.39 34.41
C THR A 599 33.49 3.82 34.93
N ASP A 600 34.70 4.19 35.31
CA ASP A 600 35.06 5.57 35.64
C ASP A 600 34.68 6.55 34.54
#